data_22ed3b5a73201f36d1753fac10e4afd8
#
_entry.id   22ed3b5a73201f36d1753fac10e4afd8
#
_cell.length_a   1.000
_cell.length_b   1.000
_cell.length_c   1.000
_cell.angle_alpha   90.00
_cell.angle_beta   90.00
_cell.angle_gamma   90.00
#
_symmetry.space_group_name_H-M   'P 1'
#
loop_
_entity.id
_entity.type
_entity.pdbx_description
1 polymer ?
#
loop_
_entity_poly.entity_id
_entity_poly.type
_entity_poly.pdbx_seq_one_letter_code
_entity_poly.pdbx_strand_id
1 'polypeptide(L)'
;VVWPVFGDLMACLFGLFVLFFVFAIAFQVDLTRHLEQERAAREAETHRLHALESALAGPLSQGRITLTDGRIGIRGSVLFELNSAELQPEGAQLIADLAGPLRAYAVERGEVIMVSGFTDDLRVQVPAQGFKDNWDLSAQRALTVTRALIASGLAASDVFAAGFGEQHPVVPNDSMENRALNRRVEISPMPRAKAPRN
;
A
#
# COMPACT_ATOMS: atom_id res chain seq x y z
N VAL A 1 19.21 -21.92 69.78
CA VAL A 1 17.98 -21.18 69.28
C VAL A 1 18.21 -20.51 67.93
N VAL A 2 18.91 -21.10 66.97
CA VAL A 2 19.24 -20.50 65.71
C VAL A 2 18.37 -21.12 64.51
N TRP A 3 17.92 -22.35 64.71
CA TRP A 3 17.20 -23.13 63.67
C TRP A 3 15.87 -22.58 63.24
N PRO A 4 14.97 -22.01 64.06
CA PRO A 4 13.68 -21.46 63.60
C PRO A 4 13.86 -20.24 62.72
N VAL A 5 14.82 -19.38 63.07
CA VAL A 5 15.10 -18.14 62.27
C VAL A 5 15.68 -18.47 60.88
N PHE A 6 16.52 -19.49 60.81
CA PHE A 6 17.08 -19.95 59.52
C PHE A 6 16.00 -20.61 58.64
N GLY A 7 15.09 -21.38 59.24
CA GLY A 7 13.97 -21.97 58.51
C GLY A 7 13.02 -20.91 57.92
N ASP A 8 12.73 -19.87 58.69
CA ASP A 8 11.86 -18.77 58.25
C ASP A 8 12.52 -17.95 57.11
N LEU A 9 13.83 -17.66 57.25
CA LEU A 9 14.60 -17.00 56.18
C LEU A 9 14.60 -17.82 54.87
N MET A 10 14.81 -19.14 54.96
CA MET A 10 14.80 -20.03 53.80
C MET A 10 13.42 -20.14 53.18
N ALA A 11 12.34 -20.15 53.96
CA ALA A 11 10.97 -20.14 53.44
C ALA A 11 10.66 -18.86 52.72
N CYS A 12 11.06 -17.69 53.22
CA CYS A 12 10.91 -16.40 52.51
C CYS A 12 11.71 -16.36 51.22
N LEU A 13 12.95 -16.83 51.22
CA LEU A 13 13.82 -16.86 50.06
C LEU A 13 13.25 -17.79 48.96
N PHE A 14 12.75 -18.96 49.37
CA PHE A 14 12.08 -19.90 48.47
C PHE A 14 10.79 -19.30 47.87
N GLY A 15 9.98 -18.62 48.67
CA GLY A 15 8.79 -17.92 48.21
C GLY A 15 9.10 -16.84 47.16
N LEU A 16 10.16 -16.06 47.42
CA LEU A 16 10.66 -15.05 46.48
C LEU A 16 11.18 -15.68 45.19
N PHE A 17 11.88 -16.80 45.26
CA PHE A 17 12.37 -17.53 44.09
C PHE A 17 11.22 -18.09 43.25
N VAL A 18 10.21 -18.68 43.88
CA VAL A 18 9.01 -19.18 43.19
C VAL A 18 8.27 -18.03 42.49
N LEU A 19 8.10 -16.89 43.17
CA LEU A 19 7.48 -15.70 42.60
C LEU A 19 8.25 -15.19 41.39
N PHE A 20 9.58 -15.08 41.49
CA PHE A 20 10.45 -14.68 40.38
C PHE A 20 10.36 -15.66 39.20
N PHE A 21 10.33 -16.96 39.49
CA PHE A 21 10.23 -17.99 38.45
C PHE A 21 8.89 -17.94 37.72
N VAL A 22 7.78 -17.75 38.43
CA VAL A 22 6.45 -17.57 37.86
C VAL A 22 6.42 -16.30 36.98
N PHE A 23 6.99 -15.20 37.47
CA PHE A 23 7.12 -13.97 36.72
C PHE A 23 7.97 -14.14 35.44
N ALA A 24 9.10 -14.85 35.55
CA ALA A 24 9.97 -15.11 34.41
C ALA A 24 9.25 -15.95 33.31
N ILE A 25 8.52 -16.99 33.75
CA ILE A 25 7.70 -17.79 32.82
C ILE A 25 6.59 -16.94 32.16
N ALA A 26 5.88 -16.14 32.94
CA ALA A 26 4.83 -15.26 32.41
C ALA A 26 5.39 -14.28 31.38
N PHE A 27 6.53 -13.67 31.69
CA PHE A 27 7.22 -12.74 30.75
C PHE A 27 7.69 -13.47 29.49
N GLN A 28 8.23 -14.68 29.60
CA GLN A 28 8.68 -15.48 28.47
C GLN A 28 7.51 -15.87 27.56
N VAL A 29 6.37 -16.26 28.13
CA VAL A 29 5.15 -16.57 27.37
C VAL A 29 4.63 -15.35 26.62
N ASP A 30 4.61 -14.19 27.29
CA ASP A 30 4.17 -12.94 26.67
C ASP A 30 5.08 -12.53 25.50
N LEU A 31 6.40 -12.57 25.71
CA LEU A 31 7.40 -12.30 24.67
C LEU A 31 7.25 -13.25 23.48
N THR A 32 7.04 -14.54 23.74
CA THR A 32 6.87 -15.54 22.67
C THR A 32 5.61 -15.25 21.85
N ARG A 33 4.51 -14.89 22.49
CA ARG A 33 3.26 -14.51 21.81
C ARG A 33 3.44 -13.28 20.92
N HIS A 34 4.15 -12.25 21.40
CA HIS A 34 4.44 -11.07 20.59
C HIS A 34 5.29 -11.40 19.36
N LEU A 35 6.33 -12.23 19.53
CA LEU A 35 7.17 -12.67 18.41
C LEU A 35 6.40 -13.52 17.39
N GLU A 36 5.51 -14.38 17.84
CA GLU A 36 4.64 -15.17 16.96
C GLU A 36 3.67 -14.28 16.17
N GLN A 37 3.08 -13.27 16.82
CA GLN A 37 2.22 -12.30 16.15
C GLN A 37 2.98 -11.48 15.08
N GLU A 38 4.18 -11.01 15.40
CA GLU A 38 5.02 -10.29 14.43
C GLU A 38 5.43 -11.18 13.24
N ARG A 39 5.79 -12.45 13.51
CA ARG A 39 6.10 -13.41 12.44
C ARG A 39 4.91 -13.67 11.55
N ALA A 40 3.75 -13.95 12.13
CA ALA A 40 2.52 -14.17 11.37
C ALA A 40 2.13 -12.95 10.52
N ALA A 41 2.31 -11.73 11.06
CA ALA A 41 2.06 -10.51 10.31
C ALA A 41 3.02 -10.34 9.13
N ARG A 42 4.33 -10.62 9.32
CA ARG A 42 5.33 -10.58 8.24
C ARG A 42 5.10 -11.64 7.17
N GLU A 43 4.76 -12.85 7.57
CA GLU A 43 4.41 -13.94 6.64
C GLU A 43 3.16 -13.60 5.82
N ALA A 44 2.13 -13.06 6.47
CA ALA A 44 0.92 -12.61 5.79
C ALA A 44 1.21 -11.50 4.76
N GLU A 45 2.07 -10.53 5.10
CA GLU A 45 2.49 -9.47 4.17
C GLU A 45 3.31 -10.02 3.00
N THR A 46 4.24 -10.95 3.25
CA THR A 46 5.02 -11.61 2.20
C THR A 46 4.12 -12.38 1.24
N HIS A 47 3.18 -13.15 1.77
CA HIS A 47 2.18 -13.86 0.94
C HIS A 47 1.30 -12.90 0.14
N ARG A 48 0.95 -11.75 0.73
CA ARG A 48 0.19 -10.71 0.04
C ARG A 48 0.95 -10.16 -1.16
N LEU A 49 2.22 -9.79 -0.98
CA LEU A 49 3.08 -9.26 -2.05
C LEU A 49 3.27 -10.30 -3.17
N HIS A 50 3.55 -11.55 -2.86
CA HIS A 50 3.69 -12.61 -3.84
C HIS A 50 2.40 -12.89 -4.62
N ALA A 51 1.24 -12.85 -3.98
CA ALA A 51 -0.04 -13.02 -4.66
C ALA A 51 -0.29 -11.89 -5.67
N LEU A 52 0.00 -10.64 -5.28
CA LEU A 52 -0.12 -9.49 -6.17
C LEU A 52 0.87 -9.56 -7.33
N GLU A 53 2.13 -9.89 -7.06
CA GLU A 53 3.17 -10.07 -8.07
C GLU A 53 2.78 -11.16 -9.09
N SER A 54 2.30 -12.30 -8.61
CA SER A 54 1.85 -13.40 -9.47
C SER A 54 0.65 -13.00 -10.34
N ALA A 55 -0.30 -12.26 -9.77
CA ALA A 55 -1.47 -11.79 -10.51
C ALA A 55 -1.10 -10.77 -11.61
N LEU A 56 0.00 -10.05 -11.44
CA LEU A 56 0.47 -8.99 -12.35
C LEU A 56 1.67 -9.40 -13.21
N ALA A 57 2.05 -10.70 -13.21
CA ALA A 57 3.26 -11.17 -13.88
C ALA A 57 3.33 -10.82 -15.38
N GLY A 58 2.21 -10.83 -16.09
CA GLY A 58 2.13 -10.44 -17.50
C GLY A 58 2.54 -8.99 -17.74
N PRO A 59 1.85 -7.99 -17.21
CA PRO A 59 2.20 -6.58 -17.33
C PRO A 59 3.58 -6.22 -16.76
N LEU A 60 4.03 -6.88 -15.69
CA LEU A 60 5.36 -6.70 -15.09
C LEU A 60 6.47 -7.15 -16.03
N SER A 61 6.34 -8.35 -16.63
CA SER A 61 7.34 -8.90 -17.55
C SER A 61 7.52 -8.06 -18.82
N GLN A 62 6.48 -7.32 -19.22
CA GLN A 62 6.51 -6.40 -20.36
C GLN A 62 7.10 -5.02 -20.00
N GLY A 63 7.45 -4.79 -18.74
CA GLY A 63 7.99 -3.50 -18.28
C GLY A 63 7.02 -2.32 -18.36
N ARG A 64 5.72 -2.58 -18.54
CA ARG A 64 4.67 -1.55 -18.63
C ARG A 64 4.30 -0.98 -17.27
N ILE A 65 4.50 -1.76 -16.21
CA ILE A 65 4.24 -1.37 -14.82
C ILE A 65 5.45 -1.71 -13.95
N THR A 66 5.53 -1.09 -12.79
CA THR A 66 6.47 -1.44 -11.72
C THR A 66 5.68 -1.87 -10.49
N LEU A 67 6.24 -2.73 -9.67
CA LEU A 67 5.67 -3.11 -8.37
C LEU A 67 6.71 -2.83 -7.29
N THR A 68 6.38 -1.90 -6.40
CA THR A 68 7.25 -1.50 -5.29
C THR A 68 6.41 -1.40 -4.03
N ASP A 69 6.74 -2.15 -2.99
CA ASP A 69 6.03 -2.18 -1.70
C ASP A 69 4.51 -2.38 -1.85
N GLY A 70 4.09 -3.27 -2.77
CA GLY A 70 2.67 -3.54 -3.04
C GLY A 70 1.94 -2.43 -3.81
N ARG A 71 2.65 -1.43 -4.32
CA ARG A 71 2.11 -0.35 -5.17
C ARG A 71 2.48 -0.61 -6.61
N ILE A 72 1.50 -0.55 -7.49
CA ILE A 72 1.68 -0.69 -8.94
C ILE A 72 1.89 0.70 -9.50
N GLY A 73 3.11 1.00 -9.93
CA GLY A 73 3.48 2.26 -10.56
C GLY A 73 3.33 2.18 -12.07
N ILE A 74 2.69 3.18 -12.68
CA ILE A 74 2.54 3.32 -14.12
C ILE A 74 3.02 4.71 -14.52
N ARG A 75 3.94 4.80 -15.47
CA ARG A 75 4.42 6.09 -15.96
C ARG A 75 3.29 6.87 -16.62
N GLY A 76 3.20 8.17 -16.34
CA GLY A 76 2.19 9.03 -16.91
C GLY A 76 2.20 9.07 -18.45
N SER A 77 3.39 8.99 -19.07
CA SER A 77 3.55 8.94 -20.52
C SER A 77 3.01 7.67 -21.19
N VAL A 78 2.81 6.59 -20.44
CA VAL A 78 2.16 5.36 -20.93
C VAL A 78 0.63 5.53 -20.93
N LEU A 79 0.11 6.28 -19.96
CA LEU A 79 -1.33 6.45 -19.77
C LEU A 79 -1.91 7.64 -20.53
N PHE A 80 -1.18 8.78 -20.54
CA PHE A 80 -1.71 10.07 -20.97
C PHE A 80 -0.76 10.80 -21.91
N GLU A 81 -1.30 11.63 -22.76
CA GLU A 81 -0.53 12.65 -23.46
C GLU A 81 -0.03 13.74 -22.49
N LEU A 82 0.96 14.51 -22.96
CA LEU A 82 1.50 15.61 -22.15
C LEU A 82 0.40 16.62 -21.81
N ASN A 83 0.34 17.01 -20.54
CA ASN A 83 -0.68 17.92 -19.97
C ASN A 83 -2.14 17.47 -20.17
N SER A 84 -2.38 16.20 -20.44
CA SER A 84 -3.72 15.62 -20.59
C SER A 84 -4.05 14.69 -19.39
N ALA A 85 -5.34 14.52 -19.16
CA ALA A 85 -5.91 13.49 -18.29
C ALA A 85 -6.76 12.48 -19.12
N GLU A 86 -6.71 12.52 -20.43
CA GLU A 86 -7.36 11.54 -21.29
C GLU A 86 -6.42 10.36 -21.54
N LEU A 87 -6.96 9.14 -21.41
CA LEU A 87 -6.19 7.92 -21.64
C LEU A 87 -5.87 7.76 -23.13
N GLN A 88 -4.62 7.47 -23.42
CA GLN A 88 -4.20 6.97 -24.73
C GLN A 88 -4.71 5.53 -24.95
N PRO A 89 -4.86 5.06 -26.20
CA PRO A 89 -5.35 3.71 -26.48
C PRO A 89 -4.53 2.61 -25.78
N GLU A 90 -3.21 2.72 -25.77
CA GLU A 90 -2.32 1.77 -25.06
C GLU A 90 -2.51 1.83 -23.55
N GLY A 91 -2.71 3.03 -23.00
CA GLY A 91 -3.01 3.23 -21.58
C GLY A 91 -4.36 2.62 -21.18
N ALA A 92 -5.38 2.82 -22.01
CA ALA A 92 -6.71 2.23 -21.79
C ALA A 92 -6.66 0.70 -21.81
N GLN A 93 -5.92 0.11 -22.76
CA GLN A 93 -5.73 -1.34 -22.84
C GLN A 93 -4.97 -1.87 -21.61
N LEU A 94 -3.91 -1.18 -21.17
CA LEU A 94 -3.17 -1.56 -19.97
C LEU A 94 -4.07 -1.58 -18.73
N ILE A 95 -4.91 -0.56 -18.54
CA ILE A 95 -5.85 -0.50 -17.43
C ILE A 95 -6.90 -1.62 -17.51
N ALA A 96 -7.39 -1.96 -18.71
CA ALA A 96 -8.28 -3.08 -18.91
C ALA A 96 -7.63 -4.42 -18.56
N ASP A 97 -6.36 -4.62 -18.94
CA ASP A 97 -5.58 -5.83 -18.62
C ASP A 97 -5.36 -5.98 -17.09
N LEU A 98 -5.21 -4.86 -16.37
CA LEU A 98 -5.02 -4.85 -14.93
C LEU A 98 -6.32 -5.07 -14.13
N ALA A 99 -7.47 -4.71 -14.67
CA ALA A 99 -8.74 -4.71 -13.95
C ALA A 99 -9.15 -6.11 -13.45
N GLY A 100 -8.95 -7.15 -14.27
CA GLY A 100 -9.25 -8.54 -13.90
C GLY A 100 -8.45 -9.04 -12.70
N PRO A 101 -7.10 -9.02 -12.77
CA PRO A 101 -6.23 -9.38 -11.66
C PRO A 101 -6.49 -8.56 -10.39
N LEU A 102 -6.65 -7.24 -10.51
CA LEU A 102 -6.92 -6.35 -9.37
C LEU A 102 -8.26 -6.68 -8.70
N ARG A 103 -9.30 -6.95 -9.50
CA ARG A 103 -10.61 -7.36 -8.97
C ARG A 103 -10.51 -8.68 -8.20
N ALA A 104 -9.88 -9.70 -8.79
CA ALA A 104 -9.71 -10.99 -8.14
C ALA A 104 -8.98 -10.83 -6.80
N TYR A 105 -7.89 -10.09 -6.80
CA TYR A 105 -7.09 -9.81 -5.62
C TYR A 105 -7.90 -9.05 -4.53
N ALA A 106 -8.60 -7.97 -4.91
CA ALA A 106 -9.37 -7.15 -3.99
C ALA A 106 -10.53 -7.93 -3.34
N VAL A 107 -11.24 -8.75 -4.13
CA VAL A 107 -12.34 -9.59 -3.63
C VAL A 107 -11.84 -10.65 -2.67
N GLU A 108 -10.78 -11.38 -3.02
CA GLU A 108 -10.19 -12.44 -2.19
C GLU A 108 -9.74 -11.90 -0.82
N ARG A 109 -9.21 -10.68 -0.78
CA ARG A 109 -8.64 -10.06 0.41
C ARG A 109 -9.58 -9.12 1.16
N GLY A 110 -10.73 -8.80 0.59
CA GLY A 110 -11.64 -7.79 1.17
C GLY A 110 -11.01 -6.39 1.21
N GLU A 111 -10.14 -6.08 0.24
CA GLU A 111 -9.44 -4.81 0.12
C GLU A 111 -10.16 -3.86 -0.86
N VAL A 112 -9.79 -2.60 -0.82
CA VAL A 112 -10.19 -1.57 -1.79
C VAL A 112 -8.96 -1.08 -2.55
N ILE A 113 -9.17 -0.58 -3.75
CA ILE A 113 -8.10 -0.09 -4.61
C ILE A 113 -8.04 1.44 -4.55
N MET A 114 -6.92 1.99 -4.14
CA MET A 114 -6.64 3.42 -4.25
C MET A 114 -5.87 3.70 -5.53
N VAL A 115 -6.37 4.62 -6.35
CA VAL A 115 -5.68 5.14 -7.53
C VAL A 115 -5.16 6.53 -7.20
N SER A 116 -3.84 6.68 -7.21
CA SER A 116 -3.15 7.91 -6.81
C SER A 116 -2.50 8.57 -8.03
N GLY A 117 -2.79 9.84 -8.29
CA GLY A 117 -2.15 10.63 -9.34
C GLY A 117 -1.05 11.53 -8.78
N PHE A 118 0.07 11.62 -9.50
CA PHE A 118 1.21 12.47 -9.16
C PHE A 118 1.68 13.25 -10.39
N THR A 119 2.25 14.43 -10.14
CA THR A 119 2.90 15.28 -11.16
C THR A 119 4.36 15.53 -10.80
N ASP A 120 5.10 16.15 -11.71
CA ASP A 120 6.37 16.79 -11.39
C ASP A 120 6.15 18.20 -10.80
N ASP A 121 7.24 18.95 -10.57
CA ASP A 121 7.25 20.30 -10.01
C ASP A 121 6.96 21.41 -11.04
N LEU A 122 6.83 21.08 -12.32
CA LEU A 122 6.50 22.06 -13.33
C LEU A 122 5.02 22.46 -13.21
N ARG A 123 4.77 23.76 -13.23
CA ARG A 123 3.39 24.27 -13.21
C ARG A 123 2.66 23.84 -14.49
N VAL A 124 1.43 23.41 -14.31
CA VAL A 124 0.54 23.16 -15.44
C VAL A 124 0.43 24.42 -16.29
N GLN A 125 0.89 24.39 -17.52
CA GLN A 125 0.79 25.52 -18.44
C GLN A 125 -0.60 25.53 -19.06
N VAL A 126 -1.44 26.42 -18.62
CA VAL A 126 -2.86 26.42 -18.84
C VAL A 126 -3.39 27.70 -19.35
N PRO A 127 -4.58 27.79 -19.95
CA PRO A 127 -5.89 27.21 -19.60
C PRO A 127 -6.57 26.37 -20.71
N ALA A 128 -5.85 25.88 -21.69
CA ALA A 128 -6.48 25.22 -22.84
C ALA A 128 -7.17 23.88 -22.51
N GLN A 129 -6.84 23.24 -21.34
CA GLN A 129 -7.41 21.94 -20.95
C GLN A 129 -8.18 21.96 -19.62
N GLY A 130 -8.39 23.15 -19.01
CA GLY A 130 -9.29 23.29 -17.87
C GLY A 130 -8.74 22.92 -16.51
N PHE A 131 -7.44 22.56 -16.37
CA PHE A 131 -6.81 22.30 -15.07
C PHE A 131 -6.29 23.59 -14.43
N LYS A 132 -6.54 23.77 -13.14
CA LYS A 132 -6.11 24.96 -12.41
C LYS A 132 -4.65 24.88 -11.95
N ASP A 133 -4.23 23.68 -11.52
CA ASP A 133 -2.92 23.40 -10.93
C ASP A 133 -2.57 21.90 -11.01
N ASN A 134 -1.43 21.54 -10.42
CA ASN A 134 -0.96 20.16 -10.37
C ASN A 134 -1.86 19.26 -9.50
N TRP A 135 -2.56 19.82 -8.51
CA TRP A 135 -3.53 19.08 -7.72
C TRP A 135 -4.71 18.64 -8.58
N ASP A 136 -5.25 19.58 -9.36
CA ASP A 136 -6.39 19.31 -10.23
C ASP A 136 -6.02 18.31 -11.32
N LEU A 137 -4.87 18.49 -11.99
CA LEU A 137 -4.37 17.55 -13.02
C LEU A 137 -4.18 16.14 -12.44
N SER A 138 -3.53 16.02 -11.29
CA SER A 138 -3.27 14.71 -10.66
C SER A 138 -4.57 14.01 -10.24
N ALA A 139 -5.52 14.76 -9.67
CA ALA A 139 -6.82 14.24 -9.28
C ALA A 139 -7.64 13.77 -10.50
N GLN A 140 -7.65 14.54 -11.59
CA GLN A 140 -8.34 14.17 -12.83
C GLN A 140 -7.73 12.92 -13.47
N ARG A 141 -6.40 12.80 -13.49
CA ARG A 141 -5.72 11.59 -13.97
C ARG A 141 -6.09 10.35 -13.16
N ALA A 142 -6.07 10.47 -11.83
CA ALA A 142 -6.50 9.39 -10.94
C ALA A 142 -7.97 9.01 -11.18
N LEU A 143 -8.85 9.99 -11.34
CA LEU A 143 -10.27 9.78 -11.61
C LEU A 143 -10.51 9.11 -12.96
N THR A 144 -9.77 9.48 -14.00
CA THR A 144 -9.87 8.86 -15.34
C THR A 144 -9.48 7.38 -15.27
N VAL A 145 -8.36 7.04 -14.60
CA VAL A 145 -7.95 5.64 -14.39
C VAL A 145 -8.97 4.88 -13.56
N THR A 146 -9.51 5.49 -12.51
CA THR A 146 -10.55 4.89 -11.67
C THR A 146 -11.79 4.54 -12.49
N ARG A 147 -12.25 5.46 -13.34
CA ARG A 147 -13.40 5.22 -14.24
C ARG A 147 -13.12 4.11 -15.26
N ALA A 148 -11.90 4.06 -15.79
CA ALA A 148 -11.49 3.00 -16.72
C ALA A 148 -11.47 1.63 -16.03
N LEU A 149 -10.99 1.52 -14.80
CA LEU A 149 -11.04 0.29 -13.99
C LEU A 149 -12.49 -0.15 -13.74
N ILE A 150 -13.39 0.80 -13.41
CA ILE A 150 -14.82 0.51 -13.21
C ILE A 150 -15.45 0.02 -14.52
N ALA A 151 -15.19 0.70 -15.63
CA ALA A 151 -15.67 0.28 -16.95
C ALA A 151 -15.16 -1.11 -17.36
N SER A 152 -13.97 -1.50 -16.86
CA SER A 152 -13.36 -2.83 -17.09
C SER A 152 -13.79 -3.88 -16.04
N GLY A 153 -14.78 -3.58 -15.19
CA GLY A 153 -15.44 -4.55 -14.32
C GLY A 153 -15.02 -4.54 -12.85
N LEU A 154 -14.26 -3.52 -12.40
CA LEU A 154 -14.02 -3.31 -10.97
C LEU A 154 -15.27 -2.65 -10.35
N ALA A 155 -15.70 -3.10 -9.17
CA ALA A 155 -16.87 -2.49 -8.53
C ALA A 155 -16.54 -1.06 -8.05
N ALA A 156 -17.46 -0.12 -8.28
CA ALA A 156 -17.27 1.28 -7.87
C ALA A 156 -17.12 1.45 -6.35
N SER A 157 -17.63 0.51 -5.56
CA SER A 157 -17.45 0.46 -4.10
C SER A 157 -16.04 0.05 -3.67
N ASP A 158 -15.25 -0.50 -4.58
CA ASP A 158 -13.97 -1.13 -4.29
C ASP A 158 -12.79 -0.32 -4.83
N VAL A 159 -13.05 0.88 -5.38
CA VAL A 159 -12.02 1.76 -5.91
C VAL A 159 -12.31 3.22 -5.61
N PHE A 160 -11.26 4.00 -5.36
CA PHE A 160 -11.36 5.45 -5.21
C PHE A 160 -10.11 6.15 -5.74
N ALA A 161 -10.26 7.43 -6.09
CA ALA A 161 -9.20 8.26 -6.64
C ALA A 161 -8.63 9.22 -5.60
N ALA A 162 -7.33 9.49 -5.66
CA ALA A 162 -6.62 10.50 -4.87
C ALA A 162 -5.63 11.27 -5.74
N GLY A 163 -5.60 12.59 -5.62
CA GLY A 163 -4.61 13.46 -6.28
C GLY A 163 -3.59 13.96 -5.25
N PHE A 164 -2.31 13.93 -5.59
CA PHE A 164 -1.21 14.34 -4.72
C PHE A 164 -0.38 15.51 -5.28
N GLY A 165 -0.66 15.95 -6.50
CA GLY A 165 0.12 16.99 -7.17
C GLY A 165 1.61 16.63 -7.24
N GLU A 166 2.48 17.62 -6.99
CA GLU A 166 3.94 17.49 -6.95
C GLU A 166 4.50 17.15 -5.56
N GLN A 167 3.65 16.92 -4.54
CA GLN A 167 4.08 16.88 -3.12
C GLN A 167 4.82 15.59 -2.72
N HIS A 168 4.75 14.53 -3.52
CA HIS A 168 5.37 13.24 -3.21
C HIS A 168 6.25 12.73 -4.36
N PRO A 169 7.38 13.41 -4.65
CA PRO A 169 8.30 12.95 -5.68
C PRO A 169 9.02 11.68 -5.23
N VAL A 170 9.20 10.71 -6.14
CA VAL A 170 9.98 9.47 -5.89
C VAL A 170 11.46 9.67 -6.18
N VAL A 171 11.80 10.69 -6.97
CA VAL A 171 13.17 11.14 -7.25
C VAL A 171 13.19 12.67 -7.27
N PRO A 172 14.36 13.32 -7.05
CA PRO A 172 14.49 14.77 -7.18
C PRO A 172 14.03 15.27 -8.56
N ASN A 173 13.36 16.44 -8.63
CA ASN A 173 12.92 17.05 -9.89
C ASN A 173 14.04 17.87 -10.56
N ASP A 174 15.23 17.31 -10.70
CA ASP A 174 16.44 17.97 -11.17
C ASP A 174 16.75 17.74 -12.67
N SER A 175 16.13 16.74 -13.29
CA SER A 175 16.28 16.40 -14.70
C SER A 175 14.92 16.12 -15.35
N MET A 176 14.86 16.10 -16.68
CA MET A 176 13.65 15.75 -17.43
C MET A 176 13.29 14.28 -17.24
N GLU A 177 14.29 13.41 -17.11
CA GLU A 177 14.16 11.98 -16.85
C GLU A 177 13.53 11.74 -15.47
N ASN A 178 14.04 12.42 -14.45
CA ASN A 178 13.51 12.32 -13.09
C ASN A 178 12.09 12.87 -12.99
N ARG A 179 11.79 14.01 -13.62
CA ARG A 179 10.42 14.51 -13.72
C ARG A 179 9.48 13.51 -14.38
N ALA A 180 9.93 12.80 -15.42
CA ALA A 180 9.14 11.76 -16.07
C ALA A 180 8.78 10.59 -15.13
N LEU A 181 9.63 10.26 -14.17
CA LEU A 181 9.35 9.25 -13.13
C LEU A 181 8.36 9.77 -12.08
N ASN A 182 8.40 11.07 -11.77
CA ASN A 182 7.46 11.69 -10.84
C ASN A 182 6.06 11.82 -11.43
N ARG A 183 5.91 12.04 -12.76
CA ARG A 183 4.63 12.01 -13.48
C ARG A 183 4.15 10.57 -13.61
N ARG A 184 3.42 10.09 -12.63
CA ARG A 184 2.97 8.70 -12.53
C ARG A 184 1.56 8.57 -11.97
N VAL A 185 0.98 7.40 -12.16
CA VAL A 185 -0.18 6.92 -11.40
C VAL A 185 0.26 5.69 -10.62
N GLU A 186 -0.14 5.62 -9.37
CA GLU A 186 0.03 4.45 -8.52
C GLU A 186 -1.33 3.81 -8.23
N ILE A 187 -1.39 2.49 -8.30
CA ILE A 187 -2.56 1.70 -7.92
C ILE A 187 -2.17 0.85 -6.72
N SER A 188 -2.84 1.08 -5.59
CA SER A 188 -2.47 0.47 -4.31
C SER A 188 -3.68 -0.23 -3.69
N PRO A 189 -3.64 -1.57 -3.53
CA PRO A 189 -4.60 -2.27 -2.70
C PRO A 189 -4.46 -1.84 -1.23
N MET A 190 -5.57 -1.60 -0.55
CA MET A 190 -5.62 -1.13 0.83
C MET A 190 -6.67 -1.89 1.63
N PRO A 191 -6.45 -2.14 2.93
CA PRO A 191 -7.47 -2.71 3.78
C PRO A 191 -8.74 -1.85 3.79
N ARG A 192 -9.91 -2.47 3.63
CA ARG A 192 -11.19 -1.78 3.78
C ARG A 192 -11.36 -1.33 5.22
N ALA A 193 -11.70 -0.06 5.43
CA ALA A 193 -12.07 0.42 6.75
C ALA A 193 -13.25 -0.40 7.30
N LYS A 194 -13.10 -0.94 8.51
CA LYS A 194 -14.22 -1.64 9.17
C LYS A 194 -15.33 -0.63 9.44
N ALA A 195 -16.54 -0.94 8.98
CA ALA A 195 -17.70 -0.16 9.37
C ALA A 195 -17.79 -0.12 10.91
N PRO A 196 -18.16 1.02 11.52
CA PRO A 196 -18.40 1.07 12.96
C PRO A 196 -19.46 0.01 13.30
N ARG A 197 -19.18 -0.79 14.33
CA ARG A 197 -20.21 -1.70 14.88
C ARG A 197 -21.24 -0.82 15.58
N ASN A 198 -22.45 -0.76 15.00
CA ASN A 198 -23.62 -0.21 15.67
C ASN A 198 -24.00 -1.10 16.85
#